data_ce3112758127e34275f42d679416b69e
#
_entry.id   ce3112758127e34275f42d679416b69e
#
_cell.length_a   1.000
_cell.length_b   1.000
_cell.length_c   1.000
_cell.angle_alpha   90.00
_cell.angle_beta   90.00
_cell.angle_gamma   90.00
#
_symmetry.space_group_name_H-M   'P 1'
#
loop_
_entity.id
_entity.type
_entity.pdbx_description
1 polymer ?
#
loop_
_entity_poly.entity_id
_entity_poly.type
_entity_poly.pdbx_seq_one_letter_code
_entity_poly.pdbx_strand_id
1 'polypeptide(L)'
;VQFTNDVGAWVAQQRWYAGKSHEPRFRILDARPVPGATRYLLMDDAGSLPALYHVPLTVVASPTTPDSVVGREADGYLIDATQHPDFTIGMLAEMGVDVSRVTGSRVLTGEQSNTSIVFDEDGQPTIILKLFRTLHHGENPDVTVQRVLSDAGSPFVPRFLGSLEAEWPDVGREHGVAHGTVGFAQEFLRGVRDGWTIALEAAREQRNFTEAARDLGVAVAGVHGALGAALETADATPEDVTATAAAWRRRLAIAAAEVPAVADRSAAIDAVYRAALERPWPRLQRIHGDLHLGQVLAVPDGGWRIVDFEGEPLRPMEERAIPDLPPRDVAGMLRSFDYASALGAGPDGGGWAAACRAAFLEAYAGAGGSVALDPVLLNALVLDKAVYEATYEARNRPDWLPVPLAGIDAALAPQSLG
;
A
#
# COMPACT_ATOMS: atom_id res chain seq x y z
N VAL A 1 -31.25 -1.52 -17.85
CA VAL A 1 -31.65 -1.52 -16.43
C VAL A 1 -31.34 -2.85 -15.78
N GLN A 2 -31.79 -4.01 -16.40
CA GLN A 2 -31.55 -5.35 -15.83
C GLN A 2 -30.05 -5.66 -15.73
N PHE A 3 -29.31 -5.49 -16.84
CA PHE A 3 -27.85 -5.70 -16.87
C PHE A 3 -27.11 -4.90 -15.77
N THR A 4 -27.42 -3.60 -15.61
CA THR A 4 -26.79 -2.77 -14.58
C THR A 4 -27.10 -3.26 -13.17
N ASN A 5 -28.31 -3.76 -12.92
CA ASN A 5 -28.72 -4.29 -11.63
C ASN A 5 -27.99 -5.60 -11.31
N ASP A 6 -27.86 -6.52 -12.26
CA ASP A 6 -27.18 -7.81 -12.06
C ASP A 6 -25.69 -7.59 -11.82
N VAL A 7 -25.03 -6.74 -12.63
CA VAL A 7 -23.62 -6.37 -12.45
C VAL A 7 -23.41 -5.64 -11.12
N GLY A 8 -24.28 -4.69 -10.78
CA GLY A 8 -24.22 -3.96 -9.51
C GLY A 8 -24.35 -4.87 -8.29
N ALA A 9 -25.28 -5.80 -8.32
CA ALA A 9 -25.48 -6.79 -7.25
C ALA A 9 -24.24 -7.70 -7.06
N TRP A 10 -23.60 -8.09 -8.17
CA TRP A 10 -22.37 -8.87 -8.13
C TRP A 10 -21.21 -8.03 -7.58
N VAL A 11 -21.03 -6.78 -8.05
CA VAL A 11 -19.97 -5.85 -7.55
C VAL A 11 -20.09 -5.65 -6.04
N ALA A 12 -21.30 -5.45 -5.53
CA ALA A 12 -21.53 -5.23 -4.08
C ALA A 12 -21.06 -6.41 -3.19
N GLN A 13 -20.98 -7.61 -3.75
CA GLN A 13 -20.50 -8.81 -3.05
C GLN A 13 -18.98 -8.97 -3.12
N GLN A 14 -18.29 -8.25 -4.01
CA GLN A 14 -16.86 -8.41 -4.21
C GLN A 14 -16.06 -7.88 -3.03
N ARG A 15 -14.91 -8.49 -2.73
CA ARG A 15 -14.01 -8.06 -1.64
C ARG A 15 -13.47 -6.65 -1.85
N TRP A 16 -13.21 -6.28 -3.10
CA TRP A 16 -12.67 -4.98 -3.50
C TRP A 16 -13.71 -3.85 -3.53
N TYR A 17 -15.02 -4.14 -3.35
CA TYR A 17 -16.02 -3.09 -3.22
C TYR A 17 -15.93 -2.39 -1.87
N ALA A 18 -15.65 -1.08 -1.90
CA ALA A 18 -15.44 -0.28 -0.69
C ALA A 18 -16.75 0.18 -0.02
N GLY A 19 -17.86 0.24 -0.76
CA GLY A 19 -19.15 0.81 -0.33
C GLY A 19 -20.01 -0.09 0.55
N LYS A 20 -19.42 -0.97 1.38
CA LYS A 20 -20.16 -1.97 2.18
C LYS A 20 -21.05 -1.40 3.27
N SER A 21 -20.94 -0.10 3.58
CA SER A 21 -21.71 0.58 4.61
C SER A 21 -23.04 1.18 4.13
N HIS A 22 -23.32 1.12 2.81
CA HIS A 22 -24.53 1.67 2.22
C HIS A 22 -25.03 0.78 1.08
N GLU A 23 -26.29 0.98 0.68
CA GLU A 23 -26.86 0.34 -0.50
C GLU A 23 -26.29 0.97 -1.77
N PRO A 24 -25.64 0.22 -2.66
CA PRO A 24 -24.97 0.76 -3.84
C PRO A 24 -25.95 1.35 -4.85
N ARG A 25 -25.50 2.41 -5.55
CA ARG A 25 -26.25 3.04 -6.64
C ARG A 25 -25.38 3.19 -7.87
N PHE A 26 -25.30 2.12 -8.64
CA PHE A 26 -24.46 2.08 -9.82
C PHE A 26 -25.11 2.67 -11.06
N ARG A 27 -24.31 3.41 -11.83
CA ARG A 27 -24.59 3.76 -13.23
C ARG A 27 -23.39 3.46 -14.10
N ILE A 28 -23.61 3.05 -15.35
CA ILE A 28 -22.53 2.90 -16.31
C ILE A 28 -22.09 4.30 -16.75
N LEU A 29 -20.84 4.61 -16.50
CA LEU A 29 -20.20 5.85 -16.95
C LEU A 29 -19.63 5.70 -18.36
N ASP A 30 -18.98 4.55 -18.62
CA ASP A 30 -18.37 4.22 -19.90
C ASP A 30 -18.41 2.71 -20.14
N ALA A 31 -18.44 2.30 -21.41
CA ALA A 31 -18.37 0.92 -21.83
C ALA A 31 -17.62 0.83 -23.15
N ARG A 32 -16.45 0.19 -23.15
CA ARG A 32 -15.58 0.10 -24.33
C ARG A 32 -15.14 -1.34 -24.58
N PRO A 33 -15.16 -1.79 -25.85
CA PRO A 33 -14.51 -3.03 -26.22
C PRO A 33 -12.99 -2.96 -25.94
N VAL A 34 -12.46 -4.03 -25.37
CA VAL A 34 -11.04 -4.27 -25.15
C VAL A 34 -10.73 -5.72 -25.58
N PRO A 35 -9.46 -6.10 -25.75
CA PRO A 35 -9.14 -7.49 -26.11
C PRO A 35 -9.83 -8.49 -25.15
N GLY A 36 -10.59 -9.42 -25.69
CA GLY A 36 -11.27 -10.47 -24.94
C GLY A 36 -12.43 -10.07 -24.02
N ALA A 37 -12.83 -8.78 -23.98
CA ALA A 37 -13.86 -8.30 -23.06
C ALA A 37 -14.52 -6.98 -23.49
N THR A 38 -15.54 -6.58 -22.74
CA THR A 38 -15.99 -5.18 -22.66
C THR A 38 -15.62 -4.62 -21.29
N ARG A 39 -14.85 -3.52 -21.27
CA ARG A 39 -14.53 -2.79 -20.07
C ARG A 39 -15.68 -1.88 -19.69
N TYR A 40 -16.30 -2.13 -18.55
CA TYR A 40 -17.30 -1.24 -17.97
C TYR A 40 -16.68 -0.39 -16.87
N LEU A 41 -16.99 0.90 -16.87
CA LEU A 41 -16.73 1.80 -15.78
C LEU A 41 -18.05 2.13 -15.09
N LEU A 42 -18.16 1.69 -13.83
CA LEU A 42 -19.36 1.85 -13.02
C LEU A 42 -19.11 2.90 -11.96
N MET A 43 -19.92 3.97 -11.98
CA MET A 43 -19.92 4.97 -10.94
C MET A 43 -20.91 4.58 -9.85
N ASP A 44 -20.44 4.49 -8.60
CA ASP A 44 -21.31 4.39 -7.43
C ASP A 44 -21.50 5.79 -6.83
N ASP A 45 -22.72 6.30 -6.88
CA ASP A 45 -23.11 7.63 -6.42
C ASP A 45 -23.77 7.57 -5.02
N ALA A 46 -23.74 6.42 -4.32
CA ALA A 46 -24.45 6.26 -3.05
C ALA A 46 -23.64 6.72 -1.83
N GLY A 47 -22.31 6.72 -1.89
CA GLY A 47 -21.44 7.15 -0.81
C GLY A 47 -21.35 8.68 -0.65
N SER A 48 -20.62 9.14 0.37
CA SER A 48 -20.34 10.57 0.56
C SER A 48 -19.47 11.15 -0.56
N LEU A 49 -18.65 10.33 -1.19
CA LEU A 49 -17.89 10.63 -2.40
C LEU A 49 -18.18 9.55 -3.45
N PRO A 50 -18.39 9.95 -4.72
CA PRO A 50 -18.54 8.99 -5.81
C PRO A 50 -17.30 8.11 -5.96
N ALA A 51 -17.49 6.82 -6.23
CA ALA A 51 -16.41 5.88 -6.49
C ALA A 51 -16.57 5.27 -7.89
N LEU A 52 -15.48 5.22 -8.66
CA LEU A 52 -15.45 4.68 -10.00
C LEU A 52 -14.83 3.28 -9.99
N TYR A 53 -15.61 2.28 -10.42
CA TYR A 53 -15.19 0.88 -10.45
C TYR A 53 -14.90 0.41 -11.87
N HIS A 54 -13.79 -0.31 -12.03
CA HIS A 54 -13.36 -0.96 -13.25
C HIS A 54 -13.82 -2.43 -13.26
N VAL A 55 -14.75 -2.75 -14.16
CA VAL A 55 -15.40 -4.06 -14.22
C VAL A 55 -15.32 -4.57 -15.67
N PRO A 56 -14.25 -5.28 -16.05
CA PRO A 56 -14.19 -5.95 -17.35
C PRO A 56 -15.04 -7.20 -17.33
N LEU A 57 -15.91 -7.36 -18.34
CA LEU A 57 -16.84 -8.49 -18.47
C LEU A 57 -16.72 -9.15 -19.83
N THR A 58 -16.89 -10.47 -19.86
CA THR A 58 -16.97 -11.24 -21.12
C THR A 58 -18.05 -12.31 -21.04
N VAL A 59 -18.49 -12.81 -22.18
CA VAL A 59 -19.49 -13.90 -22.28
C VAL A 59 -18.78 -15.18 -22.65
N VAL A 60 -19.05 -16.25 -21.91
CA VAL A 60 -18.48 -17.58 -22.13
C VAL A 60 -19.60 -18.63 -22.17
N ALA A 61 -19.42 -19.70 -22.96
CA ALA A 61 -20.39 -20.78 -23.03
C ALA A 61 -20.50 -21.55 -21.68
N SER A 62 -19.38 -21.68 -20.94
CA SER A 62 -19.33 -22.35 -19.64
C SER A 62 -18.29 -21.67 -18.74
N PRO A 63 -18.66 -21.21 -17.52
CA PRO A 63 -17.72 -20.59 -16.60
C PRO A 63 -16.79 -21.63 -15.98
N THR A 64 -15.53 -21.25 -15.76
CA THR A 64 -14.53 -22.11 -15.09
C THR A 64 -14.70 -22.10 -13.57
N THR A 65 -15.19 -21.00 -13.01
CA THR A 65 -15.42 -20.82 -11.57
C THR A 65 -16.82 -20.23 -11.33
N PRO A 66 -17.63 -20.78 -10.42
CA PRO A 66 -18.97 -20.25 -10.12
C PRO A 66 -18.94 -18.79 -9.63
N ASP A 67 -17.92 -18.42 -8.85
CA ASP A 67 -17.80 -17.08 -8.24
C ASP A 67 -17.49 -15.97 -9.29
N SER A 68 -17.04 -16.35 -10.49
CA SER A 68 -16.82 -15.39 -11.57
C SER A 68 -18.11 -14.99 -12.31
N VAL A 69 -19.22 -15.72 -12.10
CA VAL A 69 -20.46 -15.50 -12.80
C VAL A 69 -21.16 -14.26 -12.28
N VAL A 70 -21.33 -13.29 -13.17
CA VAL A 70 -22.04 -12.02 -12.92
C VAL A 70 -23.53 -12.16 -13.29
N GLY A 71 -23.82 -12.90 -14.37
CA GLY A 71 -25.17 -13.07 -14.85
C GLY A 71 -25.27 -14.05 -15.98
N ARG A 72 -26.47 -14.10 -16.63
CA ARG A 72 -26.70 -14.87 -17.84
C ARG A 72 -27.09 -13.96 -19.01
N GLU A 73 -26.52 -14.24 -20.15
CA GLU A 73 -26.84 -13.64 -21.44
C GLU A 73 -27.47 -14.70 -22.35
N ALA A 74 -28.04 -14.25 -23.49
CA ALA A 74 -28.66 -15.14 -24.43
C ALA A 74 -27.74 -16.27 -24.93
N ASP A 75 -26.45 -15.94 -25.09
CA ASP A 75 -25.42 -16.81 -25.68
C ASP A 75 -24.49 -17.47 -24.62
N GLY A 76 -24.77 -17.31 -23.33
CA GLY A 76 -23.95 -17.93 -22.32
C GLY A 76 -23.95 -17.26 -20.92
N TYR A 77 -22.84 -17.30 -20.27
CA TYR A 77 -22.64 -16.71 -18.95
C TYR A 77 -21.79 -15.46 -19.05
N LEU A 78 -22.30 -14.36 -18.49
CA LEU A 78 -21.52 -13.15 -18.28
C LEU A 78 -20.61 -13.38 -17.07
N ILE A 79 -19.30 -13.23 -17.25
CA ILE A 79 -18.30 -13.44 -16.21
C ILE A 79 -17.37 -12.25 -16.05
N ASP A 80 -16.71 -12.15 -14.88
CA ASP A 80 -15.55 -11.29 -14.68
C ASP A 80 -14.42 -11.72 -15.62
N ALA A 81 -14.07 -10.86 -16.57
CA ALA A 81 -13.08 -11.16 -17.60
C ALA A 81 -11.67 -11.39 -17.06
N THR A 82 -11.37 -11.00 -15.79
CA THR A 82 -10.10 -11.32 -15.16
C THR A 82 -9.85 -12.84 -15.01
N GLN A 83 -10.91 -13.64 -15.14
CA GLN A 83 -10.84 -15.11 -15.18
C GLN A 83 -10.65 -15.67 -16.60
N HIS A 84 -10.60 -14.81 -17.63
CA HIS A 84 -10.53 -15.24 -19.04
C HIS A 84 -9.16 -14.90 -19.66
N PRO A 85 -8.43 -15.89 -20.19
CA PRO A 85 -7.07 -15.69 -20.74
C PRO A 85 -7.01 -14.63 -21.84
N ASP A 86 -7.98 -14.56 -22.74
CA ASP A 86 -7.96 -13.61 -23.86
C ASP A 86 -7.93 -12.16 -23.35
N PHE A 87 -8.66 -11.86 -22.28
CA PHE A 87 -8.63 -10.54 -21.65
C PHE A 87 -7.31 -10.30 -20.94
N THR A 88 -6.88 -11.24 -20.08
CA THR A 88 -5.72 -11.03 -19.22
C THR A 88 -4.42 -10.96 -20.04
N ILE A 89 -4.25 -11.84 -21.04
CA ILE A 89 -3.11 -11.83 -21.97
C ILE A 89 -3.18 -10.58 -22.87
N GLY A 90 -4.38 -10.20 -23.32
CA GLY A 90 -4.60 -8.97 -24.07
C GLY A 90 -4.15 -7.72 -23.33
N MET A 91 -4.44 -7.63 -22.03
CA MET A 91 -3.95 -6.53 -21.19
C MET A 91 -2.41 -6.48 -21.12
N LEU A 92 -1.75 -7.62 -20.95
CA LEU A 92 -0.27 -7.66 -20.96
C LEU A 92 0.29 -7.17 -22.30
N ALA A 93 -0.29 -7.61 -23.41
CA ALA A 93 0.14 -7.20 -24.75
C ALA A 93 -0.05 -5.69 -24.96
N GLU A 94 -1.17 -5.10 -24.49
CA GLU A 94 -1.41 -3.65 -24.53
C GLU A 94 -0.42 -2.86 -23.66
N MET A 95 0.12 -3.45 -22.57
CA MET A 95 1.19 -2.88 -21.77
C MET A 95 2.57 -2.94 -22.44
N GLY A 96 2.67 -3.58 -23.63
CA GLY A 96 3.93 -3.77 -24.34
C GLY A 96 4.78 -4.95 -23.84
N VAL A 97 4.19 -5.83 -23.03
CA VAL A 97 4.86 -7.03 -22.55
C VAL A 97 4.86 -8.11 -23.65
N ASP A 98 5.97 -8.78 -23.88
CA ASP A 98 6.03 -9.93 -24.80
C ASP A 98 5.26 -11.11 -24.22
N VAL A 99 4.14 -11.45 -24.85
CA VAL A 99 3.25 -12.55 -24.45
C VAL A 99 3.48 -13.85 -25.19
N SER A 100 4.48 -13.92 -26.08
CA SER A 100 4.73 -15.07 -26.95
C SER A 100 4.99 -16.38 -26.19
N ARG A 101 5.47 -16.29 -24.95
CA ARG A 101 5.75 -17.43 -24.08
C ARG A 101 4.72 -17.65 -22.98
N VAL A 102 3.71 -16.79 -22.91
CA VAL A 102 2.64 -16.92 -21.90
C VAL A 102 1.76 -18.13 -22.24
N THR A 103 1.69 -19.07 -21.33
CA THR A 103 0.96 -20.33 -21.46
C THR A 103 -0.33 -20.38 -20.68
N GLY A 104 -0.53 -19.45 -19.73
CA GLY A 104 -1.75 -19.36 -18.91
C GLY A 104 -1.73 -18.19 -17.94
N SER A 105 -2.91 -17.95 -17.38
CA SER A 105 -3.09 -16.96 -16.32
C SER A 105 -4.05 -17.46 -15.25
N ARG A 106 -3.87 -16.97 -14.01
CA ARG A 106 -4.77 -17.26 -12.89
C ARG A 106 -4.86 -16.07 -11.94
N VAL A 107 -6.04 -15.83 -11.40
CA VAL A 107 -6.27 -14.83 -10.37
C VAL A 107 -5.79 -15.35 -9.00
N LEU A 108 -5.09 -14.51 -8.25
CA LEU A 108 -4.75 -14.80 -6.86
C LEU A 108 -5.94 -14.48 -5.94
N THR A 109 -6.17 -15.38 -4.97
CA THR A 109 -7.25 -15.25 -3.99
C THR A 109 -6.70 -14.69 -2.68
N GLY A 110 -6.70 -13.41 -2.46
CA GLY A 110 -6.19 -12.86 -1.18
C GLY A 110 -6.23 -11.37 -1.08
N GLU A 111 -6.24 -10.67 -2.19
CA GLU A 111 -6.26 -9.21 -2.21
C GLU A 111 -7.65 -8.64 -1.93
N GLN A 112 -7.69 -7.47 -1.29
CA GLN A 112 -8.93 -6.84 -0.85
C GLN A 112 -9.32 -5.62 -1.70
N SER A 113 -8.37 -4.91 -2.32
CA SER A 113 -8.62 -3.65 -3.05
C SER A 113 -8.48 -3.79 -4.57
N ASN A 114 -7.65 -4.72 -5.03
CA ASN A 114 -7.30 -4.92 -6.43
C ASN A 114 -7.52 -6.38 -6.85
N THR A 115 -7.21 -6.72 -8.09
CA THR A 115 -7.17 -8.10 -8.57
C THR A 115 -5.79 -8.41 -9.13
N SER A 116 -5.05 -9.31 -8.48
CA SER A 116 -3.76 -9.79 -8.98
C SER A 116 -3.92 -11.02 -9.84
N ILE A 117 -3.28 -11.00 -11.01
CA ILE A 117 -3.30 -12.05 -12.02
C ILE A 117 -1.86 -12.50 -12.25
N VAL A 118 -1.59 -13.76 -12.01
CA VAL A 118 -0.26 -14.37 -12.26
C VAL A 118 -0.28 -15.04 -13.62
N PHE A 119 0.79 -14.85 -14.38
CA PHE A 119 0.98 -15.47 -15.69
C PHE A 119 2.14 -16.43 -15.64
N ASP A 120 1.93 -17.58 -16.29
CA ASP A 120 2.93 -18.61 -16.42
C ASP A 120 3.56 -18.51 -17.82
N GLU A 121 4.91 -18.43 -17.88
CA GLU A 121 5.70 -18.63 -19.09
C GLU A 121 6.38 -19.99 -18.99
N ASP A 122 6.25 -20.79 -20.04
CA ASP A 122 6.81 -22.15 -20.08
C ASP A 122 6.43 -23.00 -18.84
N GLY A 123 5.20 -22.78 -18.33
CA GLY A 123 4.67 -23.49 -17.15
C GLY A 123 5.21 -23.02 -15.79
N GLN A 124 5.88 -21.88 -15.75
CA GLN A 124 6.38 -21.27 -14.49
C GLN A 124 5.84 -19.86 -14.31
N PRO A 125 5.40 -19.47 -13.10
CA PRO A 125 4.94 -18.12 -12.83
C PRO A 125 6.12 -17.13 -12.93
N THR A 126 5.99 -16.13 -13.79
CA THR A 126 7.04 -15.14 -14.08
C THR A 126 6.55 -13.70 -14.05
N ILE A 127 5.25 -13.47 -14.26
CA ILE A 127 4.64 -12.14 -14.33
C ILE A 127 3.46 -12.07 -13.37
N ILE A 128 3.29 -10.94 -12.70
CA ILE A 128 2.09 -10.59 -11.97
C ILE A 128 1.56 -9.26 -12.48
N LEU A 129 0.26 -9.20 -12.76
CA LEU A 129 -0.47 -8.01 -13.14
C LEU A 129 -1.41 -7.63 -12.00
N LYS A 130 -1.32 -6.39 -11.51
CA LYS A 130 -2.24 -5.79 -10.55
C LYS A 130 -3.26 -4.97 -11.34
N LEU A 131 -4.51 -5.44 -11.39
CA LEU A 131 -5.63 -4.73 -12.00
C LEU A 131 -6.33 -3.91 -10.93
N PHE A 132 -6.41 -2.60 -11.14
CA PHE A 132 -7.09 -1.70 -10.21
C PHE A 132 -8.61 -1.78 -10.39
N ARG A 133 -9.32 -2.10 -9.32
CA ARG A 133 -10.78 -2.18 -9.30
C ARG A 133 -11.43 -0.83 -9.04
N THR A 134 -10.78 0.03 -8.28
CA THR A 134 -11.20 1.43 -8.10
C THR A 134 -10.27 2.32 -8.90
N LEU A 135 -10.82 3.18 -9.76
CA LEU A 135 -10.04 4.10 -10.58
C LEU A 135 -10.07 5.50 -10.01
N HIS A 136 -8.91 6.14 -10.08
CA HIS A 136 -8.71 7.52 -9.69
C HIS A 136 -8.12 8.31 -10.85
N HIS A 137 -8.46 9.59 -10.94
CA HIS A 137 -7.82 10.49 -11.89
C HIS A 137 -6.38 10.78 -11.49
N GLY A 138 -5.50 10.83 -12.48
CA GLY A 138 -4.10 11.23 -12.32
C GLY A 138 -3.18 10.04 -12.03
N GLU A 139 -2.06 10.35 -11.46
CA GLU A 139 -0.98 9.43 -11.18
C GLU A 139 -1.39 8.36 -10.15
N ASN A 140 -0.98 7.12 -10.39
CA ASN A 140 -1.02 6.08 -9.38
C ASN A 140 0.37 5.96 -8.74
N PRO A 141 0.51 6.23 -7.43
CA PRO A 141 1.80 6.21 -6.74
C PRO A 141 2.55 4.88 -6.84
N ASP A 142 1.82 3.75 -6.73
CA ASP A 142 2.41 2.41 -6.83
C ASP A 142 3.10 2.22 -8.19
N VAL A 143 2.41 2.61 -9.26
CA VAL A 143 2.92 2.47 -10.63
C VAL A 143 4.12 3.38 -10.90
N THR A 144 4.03 4.64 -10.50
CA THR A 144 5.11 5.60 -10.75
C THR A 144 6.37 5.24 -9.96
N VAL A 145 6.21 4.96 -8.67
CA VAL A 145 7.36 4.63 -7.81
C VAL A 145 8.01 3.32 -8.25
N GLN A 146 7.20 2.29 -8.51
CA GLN A 146 7.71 0.99 -8.98
C GLN A 146 8.47 1.11 -10.30
N ARG A 147 7.93 1.87 -11.28
CA ARG A 147 8.59 2.13 -12.56
C ARG A 147 9.91 2.86 -12.37
N VAL A 148 9.91 3.96 -11.63
CA VAL A 148 11.11 4.77 -11.40
C VAL A 148 12.23 3.98 -10.73
N LEU A 149 11.90 3.19 -9.71
CA LEU A 149 12.89 2.34 -9.02
C LEU A 149 13.41 1.23 -9.92
N SER A 150 12.54 0.60 -10.72
CA SER A 150 12.94 -0.42 -11.69
C SER A 150 13.83 0.14 -12.79
N ASP A 151 13.48 1.32 -13.35
CA ASP A 151 14.26 2.00 -14.39
C ASP A 151 15.64 2.46 -13.86
N ALA A 152 15.72 2.81 -12.58
CA ALA A 152 16.98 3.09 -11.89
C ALA A 152 17.81 1.84 -11.60
N GLY A 153 17.33 0.64 -11.92
CA GLY A 153 17.99 -0.63 -11.65
C GLY A 153 18.05 -0.99 -10.16
N SER A 154 17.12 -0.49 -9.35
CA SER A 154 17.08 -0.80 -7.92
C SER A 154 16.91 -2.30 -7.68
N PRO A 155 17.80 -2.94 -6.90
CA PRO A 155 17.67 -4.34 -6.57
C PRO A 155 16.62 -4.60 -5.49
N PHE A 156 15.97 -3.55 -4.96
CA PHE A 156 15.07 -3.63 -3.82
C PHE A 156 13.59 -3.65 -4.20
N VAL A 157 13.27 -3.71 -5.49
CA VAL A 157 11.90 -3.82 -5.99
C VAL A 157 11.82 -4.88 -7.08
N PRO A 158 10.64 -5.48 -7.34
CA PRO A 158 10.43 -6.30 -8.52
C PRO A 158 10.63 -5.46 -9.79
N ARG A 159 11.06 -6.09 -10.87
CA ARG A 159 11.21 -5.41 -12.16
C ARG A 159 9.84 -5.01 -12.70
N PHE A 160 9.66 -3.73 -13.02
CA PHE A 160 8.48 -3.21 -13.72
C PHE A 160 8.48 -3.67 -15.18
N LEU A 161 7.32 -4.10 -15.70
CA LEU A 161 7.18 -4.62 -17.06
C LEU A 161 6.33 -3.74 -17.96
N GLY A 162 5.33 -3.05 -17.40
CA GLY A 162 4.46 -2.15 -18.15
C GLY A 162 3.25 -1.74 -17.35
N SER A 163 2.55 -0.70 -17.80
CA SER A 163 1.27 -0.24 -17.24
C SER A 163 0.29 0.11 -18.35
N LEU A 164 -0.99 0.10 -18.02
CA LEU A 164 -2.06 0.48 -18.93
C LEU A 164 -2.88 1.60 -18.31
N GLU A 165 -3.08 2.66 -19.07
CA GLU A 165 -3.92 3.79 -18.70
C GLU A 165 -5.24 3.76 -19.46
N ALA A 166 -6.24 4.46 -18.91
CA ALA A 166 -7.51 4.67 -19.56
C ALA A 166 -7.99 6.10 -19.34
N GLU A 167 -8.83 6.54 -20.28
CA GLU A 167 -9.57 7.79 -20.18
C GLU A 167 -11.06 7.51 -20.02
N TRP A 168 -11.76 8.39 -19.30
CA TRP A 168 -13.20 8.34 -19.10
C TRP A 168 -13.84 9.71 -18.98
N PRO A 169 -15.15 9.86 -19.27
CA PRO A 169 -15.86 11.12 -19.13
C PRO A 169 -15.85 11.60 -17.65
N ASP A 170 -15.48 12.84 -17.44
CA ASP A 170 -15.56 13.52 -16.13
C ASP A 170 -15.86 15.01 -16.33
N VAL A 171 -17.13 15.37 -16.18
CA VAL A 171 -17.61 16.74 -16.36
C VAL A 171 -17.05 17.74 -15.36
N GLY A 172 -16.43 17.25 -14.26
CA GLY A 172 -15.76 18.09 -13.27
C GLY A 172 -14.34 18.50 -13.66
N ARG A 173 -13.80 17.98 -14.78
CA ARG A 173 -12.46 18.29 -15.27
C ARG A 173 -12.47 19.32 -16.40
N GLU A 174 -11.37 20.05 -16.53
CA GLU A 174 -11.24 21.17 -17.48
C GLU A 174 -11.61 20.80 -18.92
N HIS A 175 -11.27 19.58 -19.36
CA HIS A 175 -11.59 19.07 -20.71
C HIS A 175 -12.71 18.04 -20.73
N GLY A 176 -13.46 17.87 -19.62
CA GLY A 176 -14.52 16.88 -19.51
C GLY A 176 -14.06 15.43 -19.52
N VAL A 177 -12.76 15.18 -19.34
CA VAL A 177 -12.13 13.85 -19.39
C VAL A 177 -11.19 13.68 -18.21
N ALA A 178 -11.30 12.56 -17.53
CA ALA A 178 -10.31 12.07 -16.59
C ALA A 178 -9.46 10.96 -17.23
N HIS A 179 -8.26 10.76 -16.72
CA HIS A 179 -7.37 9.66 -17.09
C HIS A 179 -6.75 9.05 -15.83
N GLY A 180 -6.34 7.80 -15.89
CA GLY A 180 -5.66 7.13 -14.80
C GLY A 180 -5.26 5.71 -15.17
N THR A 181 -4.48 5.08 -14.31
CA THR A 181 -3.96 3.74 -14.52
C THR A 181 -5.04 2.70 -14.19
N VAL A 182 -5.25 1.73 -15.08
CA VAL A 182 -6.17 0.59 -14.88
C VAL A 182 -5.46 -0.67 -14.41
N GLY A 183 -4.14 -0.71 -14.53
CA GLY A 183 -3.32 -1.80 -14.02
C GLY A 183 -1.86 -1.69 -14.45
N PHE A 184 -1.01 -2.47 -13.81
CA PHE A 184 0.40 -2.60 -14.17
C PHE A 184 0.90 -4.03 -13.97
N ALA A 185 1.95 -4.38 -14.70
CA ALA A 185 2.61 -5.67 -14.64
C ALA A 185 4.04 -5.53 -14.13
N GLN A 186 4.45 -6.49 -13.32
CA GLN A 186 5.80 -6.61 -12.79
C GLN A 186 6.24 -8.07 -12.76
N GLU A 187 7.51 -8.29 -12.50
CA GLU A 187 8.09 -9.59 -12.24
C GLU A 187 7.37 -10.30 -11.09
N PHE A 188 7.01 -11.57 -11.29
CA PHE A 188 6.52 -12.42 -10.22
C PHE A 188 7.67 -13.03 -9.44
N LEU A 189 7.78 -12.68 -8.18
CA LEU A 189 8.83 -13.20 -7.30
C LEU A 189 8.44 -14.58 -6.77
N ARG A 190 9.21 -15.61 -7.15
CA ARG A 190 8.94 -16.99 -6.75
C ARG A 190 9.60 -17.36 -5.43
N GLY A 191 8.93 -18.20 -4.65
CA GLY A 191 9.49 -18.75 -3.41
C GLY A 191 9.71 -17.70 -2.31
N VAL A 192 9.12 -16.52 -2.44
CA VAL A 192 9.23 -15.45 -1.44
C VAL A 192 8.38 -15.75 -0.20
N ARG A 193 8.79 -15.14 0.89
CA ARG A 193 8.00 -15.07 2.13
C ARG A 193 7.88 -13.62 2.56
N ASP A 194 6.72 -13.24 3.04
CA ASP A 194 6.53 -11.90 3.57
C ASP A 194 7.30 -11.68 4.88
N GLY A 195 7.82 -10.48 5.05
CA GLY A 195 8.66 -10.12 6.20
C GLY A 195 7.92 -10.16 7.52
N TRP A 196 6.60 -9.90 7.50
CA TRP A 196 5.77 -9.99 8.71
C TRP A 196 5.74 -11.41 9.26
N THR A 197 5.44 -12.39 8.42
CA THR A 197 5.41 -13.81 8.82
C THR A 197 6.77 -14.25 9.36
N ILE A 198 7.87 -13.90 8.68
CA ILE A 198 9.24 -14.29 9.09
C ILE A 198 9.60 -13.66 10.44
N ALA A 199 9.32 -12.37 10.62
CA ALA A 199 9.62 -11.64 11.85
C ALA A 199 8.78 -12.16 13.03
N LEU A 200 7.50 -12.44 12.81
CA LEU A 200 6.60 -12.98 13.82
C LEU A 200 7.05 -14.37 14.29
N GLU A 201 7.46 -15.24 13.37
CA GLU A 201 8.04 -16.55 13.70
C GLU A 201 9.36 -16.40 14.49
N ALA A 202 10.26 -15.50 14.01
CA ALA A 202 11.52 -15.26 14.70
C ALA A 202 11.31 -14.73 16.13
N ALA A 203 10.35 -13.82 16.32
CA ALA A 203 10.00 -13.31 17.64
C ALA A 203 9.45 -14.41 18.56
N ARG A 204 8.55 -15.26 18.05
CA ARG A 204 7.97 -16.39 18.80
C ARG A 204 9.02 -17.39 19.27
N GLU A 205 9.98 -17.67 18.41
CA GLU A 205 11.06 -18.63 18.67
C GLU A 205 12.28 -17.98 19.33
N GLN A 206 12.23 -16.70 19.66
CA GLN A 206 13.34 -15.92 20.21
C GLN A 206 14.61 -16.01 19.32
N ARG A 207 14.44 -16.20 18.01
CA ARG A 207 15.54 -16.22 17.04
C ARG A 207 16.06 -14.83 16.76
N ASN A 208 17.36 -14.73 16.53
CA ASN A 208 17.99 -13.48 16.11
C ASN A 208 17.45 -13.03 14.73
N PHE A 209 17.00 -11.79 14.62
CA PHE A 209 16.51 -11.16 13.39
C PHE A 209 17.31 -9.90 13.02
N THR A 210 18.40 -9.59 13.76
CA THR A 210 19.15 -8.35 13.57
C THR A 210 19.86 -8.25 12.22
N GLU A 211 20.31 -9.37 11.65
CA GLU A 211 20.88 -9.40 10.28
C GLU A 211 19.84 -9.03 9.25
N ALA A 212 18.68 -9.67 9.30
CA ALA A 212 17.54 -9.36 8.43
C ALA A 212 17.07 -7.89 8.59
N ALA A 213 17.08 -7.37 9.83
CA ALA A 213 16.76 -5.97 10.08
C ALA A 213 17.81 -5.01 9.50
N ARG A 214 19.11 -5.36 9.50
CA ARG A 214 20.17 -4.59 8.82
C ARG A 214 19.92 -4.54 7.31
N ASP A 215 19.65 -5.69 6.70
CA ASP A 215 19.38 -5.77 5.27
C ASP A 215 18.17 -4.94 4.87
N LEU A 216 17.12 -4.92 5.70
CA LEU A 216 15.96 -4.05 5.52
C LEU A 216 16.35 -2.56 5.63
N GLY A 217 17.22 -2.19 6.57
CA GLY A 217 17.73 -0.82 6.69
C GLY A 217 18.45 -0.36 5.43
N VAL A 218 19.31 -1.22 4.87
CA VAL A 218 20.01 -0.97 3.59
C VAL A 218 19.01 -0.83 2.44
N ALA A 219 18.00 -1.72 2.37
CA ALA A 219 17.01 -1.70 1.29
C ALA A 219 16.17 -0.41 1.31
N VAL A 220 15.70 0.01 2.49
CA VAL A 220 14.92 1.25 2.64
C VAL A 220 15.76 2.49 2.30
N ALA A 221 17.02 2.55 2.76
CA ALA A 221 17.93 3.63 2.38
C ALA A 221 18.18 3.67 0.87
N GLY A 222 18.38 2.51 0.25
CA GLY A 222 18.57 2.41 -1.20
C GLY A 222 17.35 2.88 -2.00
N VAL A 223 16.14 2.54 -1.54
CA VAL A 223 14.89 3.03 -2.14
C VAL A 223 14.76 4.55 -1.98
N HIS A 224 15.00 5.09 -0.78
CA HIS A 224 14.96 6.54 -0.54
C HIS A 224 15.98 7.29 -1.40
N GLY A 225 17.20 6.76 -1.52
CA GLY A 225 18.24 7.36 -2.37
C GLY A 225 17.86 7.37 -3.84
N ALA A 226 17.33 6.26 -4.35
CA ALA A 226 16.90 6.15 -5.75
C ALA A 226 15.73 7.10 -6.05
N LEU A 227 14.73 7.17 -5.16
CA LEU A 227 13.59 8.09 -5.32
C LEU A 227 14.01 9.56 -5.24
N GLY A 228 14.89 9.91 -4.28
CA GLY A 228 15.41 11.28 -4.15
C GLY A 228 16.30 11.72 -5.31
N ALA A 229 16.93 10.77 -6.03
CA ALA A 229 17.71 11.05 -7.22
C ALA A 229 16.87 11.17 -8.50
N ALA A 230 15.76 10.43 -8.59
CA ALA A 230 14.98 10.29 -9.81
C ALA A 230 13.72 11.16 -9.85
N LEU A 231 13.17 11.53 -8.71
CA LEU A 231 11.96 12.33 -8.59
C LEU A 231 12.22 13.67 -7.91
N GLU A 232 11.24 14.57 -8.02
CA GLU A 232 11.32 15.88 -7.40
C GLU A 232 11.50 15.78 -5.88
N THR A 233 12.41 16.59 -5.35
CA THR A 233 12.62 16.78 -3.92
C THR A 233 12.52 18.27 -3.60
N ALA A 234 11.98 18.60 -2.43
CA ALA A 234 11.79 19.98 -1.99
C ALA A 234 12.30 20.18 -0.56
N ASP A 235 12.77 21.38 -0.26
CA ASP A 235 13.00 21.77 1.13
C ASP A 235 11.64 21.98 1.80
N ALA A 236 11.49 21.51 3.04
CA ALA A 236 10.26 21.68 3.78
C ALA A 236 10.00 23.17 4.06
N THR A 237 8.82 23.63 3.70
CA THR A 237 8.38 25.01 3.92
C THR A 237 7.72 25.18 5.29
N PRO A 238 7.56 26.40 5.81
CA PRO A 238 6.76 26.66 7.00
C PRO A 238 5.31 26.18 6.88
N GLU A 239 4.76 26.18 5.68
CA GLU A 239 3.43 25.67 5.35
C GLU A 239 3.36 24.14 5.53
N ASP A 240 4.38 23.40 5.09
CA ASP A 240 4.48 21.95 5.26
C ASP A 240 4.55 21.57 6.76
N VAL A 241 5.36 22.30 7.52
CA VAL A 241 5.47 22.13 8.99
C VAL A 241 4.13 22.40 9.66
N THR A 242 3.42 23.46 9.25
CA THR A 242 2.11 23.84 9.79
C THR A 242 1.05 22.78 9.43
N ALA A 243 1.05 22.29 8.20
CA ALA A 243 0.11 21.26 7.74
C ALA A 243 0.32 19.94 8.51
N THR A 244 1.58 19.55 8.70
CA THR A 244 1.93 18.35 9.48
C THR A 244 1.52 18.50 10.95
N ALA A 245 1.78 19.65 11.56
CA ALA A 245 1.34 19.95 12.93
C ALA A 245 -0.18 19.84 13.07
N ALA A 246 -0.94 20.37 12.11
CA ALA A 246 -2.40 20.27 12.10
C ALA A 246 -2.87 18.82 11.94
N ALA A 247 -2.20 18.03 11.09
CA ALA A 247 -2.51 16.61 10.89
C ALA A 247 -2.25 15.79 12.15
N TRP A 248 -1.12 15.97 12.81
CA TRP A 248 -0.77 15.30 14.07
C TRP A 248 -1.78 15.62 15.18
N ARG A 249 -2.12 16.91 15.37
CA ARG A 249 -3.11 17.33 16.38
C ARG A 249 -4.50 16.80 16.09
N ARG A 250 -4.91 16.74 14.83
CA ARG A 250 -6.19 16.14 14.44
C ARG A 250 -6.25 14.65 14.77
N ARG A 251 -5.18 13.88 14.44
CA ARG A 251 -5.09 12.47 14.82
C ARG A 251 -5.11 12.27 16.33
N LEU A 252 -4.35 13.07 17.07
CA LEU A 252 -4.36 13.04 18.52
C LEU A 252 -5.76 13.35 19.10
N ALA A 253 -6.46 14.34 18.57
CA ALA A 253 -7.81 14.68 19.03
C ALA A 253 -8.80 13.53 18.78
N ILE A 254 -8.73 12.86 17.62
CA ILE A 254 -9.55 11.69 17.33
C ILE A 254 -9.19 10.54 18.28
N ALA A 255 -7.90 10.23 18.43
CA ALA A 255 -7.46 9.15 19.30
C ALA A 255 -7.82 9.39 20.77
N ALA A 256 -7.69 10.62 21.26
CA ALA A 256 -8.08 11.00 22.63
C ALA A 256 -9.59 10.90 22.86
N ALA A 257 -10.41 11.18 21.84
CA ALA A 257 -11.86 11.04 21.94
C ALA A 257 -12.32 9.57 22.02
N GLU A 258 -11.58 8.66 21.41
CA GLU A 258 -11.96 7.24 21.30
C GLU A 258 -11.21 6.32 22.28
N VAL A 259 -10.01 6.71 22.72
CA VAL A 259 -9.12 5.90 23.58
C VAL A 259 -8.76 6.70 24.83
N PRO A 260 -9.41 6.44 25.98
CA PRO A 260 -9.16 7.21 27.23
C PRO A 260 -7.67 7.23 27.64
N ALA A 261 -6.96 6.12 27.45
CA ALA A 261 -5.53 6.05 27.75
C ALA A 261 -4.69 7.01 26.89
N VAL A 262 -5.10 7.37 25.70
CA VAL A 262 -4.47 8.41 24.87
C VAL A 262 -4.85 9.80 25.38
N ALA A 263 -6.10 9.99 25.79
CA ALA A 263 -6.55 11.25 26.37
C ALA A 263 -5.71 11.66 27.58
N ASP A 264 -5.43 10.71 28.49
CA ASP A 264 -4.60 10.93 29.68
C ASP A 264 -3.16 11.38 29.36
N ARG A 265 -2.67 11.06 28.16
CA ARG A 265 -1.31 11.35 27.67
C ARG A 265 -1.23 12.54 26.72
N SER A 266 -2.36 13.15 26.36
CA SER A 266 -2.44 14.13 25.26
C SER A 266 -1.48 15.32 25.42
N ALA A 267 -1.32 15.83 26.65
CA ALA A 267 -0.41 16.94 26.91
C ALA A 267 1.07 16.57 26.68
N ALA A 268 1.47 15.36 27.07
CA ALA A 268 2.82 14.85 26.85
C ALA A 268 3.08 14.56 25.35
N ILE A 269 2.10 14.00 24.66
CA ILE A 269 2.14 13.75 23.20
C ILE A 269 2.32 15.09 22.45
N ASP A 270 1.49 16.10 22.75
CA ASP A 270 1.60 17.43 22.12
C ASP A 270 2.95 18.11 22.42
N ALA A 271 3.55 17.86 23.57
CA ALA A 271 4.89 18.39 23.89
C ALA A 271 5.97 17.75 22.98
N VAL A 272 5.91 16.44 22.71
CA VAL A 272 6.83 15.77 21.77
C VAL A 272 6.63 16.32 20.35
N TYR A 273 5.39 16.48 19.91
CA TYR A 273 5.10 17.07 18.60
C TYR A 273 5.68 18.47 18.47
N ARG A 274 5.47 19.36 19.44
CA ARG A 274 6.03 20.73 19.43
C ARG A 274 7.55 20.72 19.34
N ALA A 275 8.22 19.86 20.09
CA ALA A 275 9.66 19.76 20.04
C ALA A 275 10.18 19.34 18.66
N ALA A 276 9.47 18.45 17.98
CA ALA A 276 9.81 17.99 16.63
C ALA A 276 9.61 19.07 15.55
N LEU A 277 8.61 19.94 15.72
CA LEU A 277 8.34 21.02 14.76
C LEU A 277 9.44 22.12 14.79
N GLU A 278 10.23 22.19 15.86
CA GLU A 278 11.36 23.11 15.99
C GLU A 278 12.68 22.54 15.44
N ARG A 279 12.68 21.28 14.99
CA ARG A 279 13.88 20.63 14.45
C ARG A 279 14.07 20.97 12.97
N PRO A 280 15.31 20.93 12.47
CA PRO A 280 15.55 20.94 11.02
C PRO A 280 14.91 19.70 10.38
N TRP A 281 14.10 19.91 9.34
CA TRP A 281 13.50 18.82 8.60
C TRP A 281 14.40 18.42 7.43
N PRO A 282 14.46 17.12 7.10
CA PRO A 282 15.10 16.68 5.87
C PRO A 282 14.31 17.17 4.66
N ARG A 283 14.93 17.10 3.48
CA ARG A 283 14.20 17.35 2.22
C ARG A 283 13.05 16.38 2.08
N LEU A 284 11.92 16.90 1.62
CA LEU A 284 10.75 16.12 1.25
C LEU A 284 11.01 15.42 -0.09
N GLN A 285 10.56 14.18 -0.22
CA GLN A 285 10.64 13.38 -1.44
C GLN A 285 9.49 12.39 -1.52
N ARG A 286 9.39 11.69 -2.63
CA ARG A 286 8.51 10.52 -2.70
C ARG A 286 9.03 9.45 -1.74
N ILE A 287 8.10 8.81 -1.05
CA ILE A 287 8.34 7.74 -0.09
C ILE A 287 7.39 6.58 -0.36
N HIS A 288 7.54 5.47 0.36
CA HIS A 288 6.56 4.39 0.34
C HIS A 288 5.20 4.83 0.92
N GLY A 289 5.23 5.54 2.05
CA GLY A 289 4.07 6.14 2.69
C GLY A 289 3.28 5.23 3.62
N ASP A 290 3.40 3.90 3.49
CA ASP A 290 2.83 2.90 4.41
C ASP A 290 3.76 1.69 4.59
N LEU A 291 5.05 1.95 4.80
CA LEU A 291 6.07 0.90 4.91
C LEU A 291 5.94 0.14 6.25
N HIS A 292 5.87 -1.17 6.14
CA HIS A 292 5.89 -2.10 7.27
C HIS A 292 6.36 -3.49 6.83
N LEU A 293 6.57 -4.43 7.76
CA LEU A 293 7.05 -5.78 7.45
C LEU A 293 6.16 -6.58 6.49
N GLY A 294 4.87 -6.26 6.39
CA GLY A 294 3.97 -6.88 5.42
C GLY A 294 4.17 -6.40 3.97
N GLN A 295 4.91 -5.30 3.76
CA GLN A 295 5.21 -4.75 2.43
C GLN A 295 6.63 -5.10 1.95
N VAL A 296 7.30 -6.05 2.62
CA VAL A 296 8.62 -6.51 2.25
C VAL A 296 8.64 -8.03 2.06
N LEU A 297 9.28 -8.49 1.01
CA LEU A 297 9.35 -9.89 0.62
C LEU A 297 10.82 -10.36 0.66
N ALA A 298 11.09 -11.38 1.48
CA ALA A 298 12.38 -12.08 1.46
C ALA A 298 12.49 -12.96 0.23
N VAL A 299 13.54 -12.80 -0.56
CA VAL A 299 13.78 -13.60 -1.76
C VAL A 299 14.72 -14.77 -1.46
N PRO A 300 14.56 -15.92 -2.15
CA PRO A 300 15.38 -17.12 -1.89
C PRO A 300 16.89 -16.89 -2.05
N ASP A 301 17.30 -16.02 -2.98
CA ASP A 301 18.70 -15.70 -3.25
C ASP A 301 19.31 -14.68 -2.27
N GLY A 302 18.54 -14.33 -1.24
CA GLY A 302 18.92 -13.37 -0.21
C GLY A 302 18.46 -11.94 -0.48
N GLY A 303 18.31 -11.17 0.59
CA GLY A 303 17.83 -9.78 0.56
C GLY A 303 16.32 -9.62 0.50
N TRP A 304 15.89 -8.38 0.29
CA TRP A 304 14.51 -7.97 0.39
C TRP A 304 14.02 -7.29 -0.88
N ARG A 305 12.72 -7.45 -1.18
CA ARG A 305 12.00 -6.64 -2.16
C ARG A 305 10.88 -5.89 -1.45
N ILE A 306 10.79 -4.60 -1.72
CA ILE A 306 9.74 -3.71 -1.21
C ILE A 306 8.67 -3.62 -2.29
N VAL A 307 7.42 -3.72 -1.90
CA VAL A 307 6.25 -3.77 -2.81
C VAL A 307 5.13 -2.89 -2.27
N ASP A 308 4.14 -2.57 -3.11
CA ASP A 308 2.89 -1.90 -2.71
C ASP A 308 3.07 -0.44 -2.27
N PHE A 309 3.59 0.38 -3.17
CA PHE A 309 3.85 1.82 -2.95
C PHE A 309 2.58 2.69 -3.05
N GLU A 310 1.41 2.13 -2.75
CA GLU A 310 0.14 2.88 -2.79
C GLU A 310 0.05 4.01 -1.75
N GLY A 311 0.89 3.98 -0.72
CA GLY A 311 0.81 4.90 0.41
C GLY A 311 -0.33 4.58 1.39
N GLU A 312 -0.53 5.46 2.37
CA GLU A 312 -1.51 5.25 3.45
C GLU A 312 -2.96 5.21 2.91
N PRO A 313 -3.72 4.11 3.13
CA PRO A 313 -5.03 3.92 2.52
C PRO A 313 -6.08 4.99 2.85
N LEU A 314 -5.97 5.64 4.02
CA LEU A 314 -6.90 6.69 4.46
C LEU A 314 -6.61 8.07 3.87
N ARG A 315 -5.48 8.26 3.19
CA ARG A 315 -5.19 9.51 2.46
C ARG A 315 -5.87 9.48 1.09
N PRO A 316 -6.40 10.62 0.62
CA PRO A 316 -6.83 10.75 -0.77
C PRO A 316 -5.68 10.41 -1.74
N MET A 317 -5.99 9.82 -2.89
CA MET A 317 -4.97 9.40 -3.86
C MET A 317 -4.05 10.55 -4.29
N GLU A 318 -4.61 11.75 -4.50
CA GLU A 318 -3.87 12.95 -4.88
C GLU A 318 -2.82 13.36 -3.83
N GLU A 319 -3.10 13.13 -2.54
CA GLU A 319 -2.16 13.43 -1.44
C GLU A 319 -1.04 12.39 -1.30
N ARG A 320 -1.27 11.14 -1.76
CA ARG A 320 -0.26 10.08 -1.70
C ARG A 320 0.88 10.29 -2.69
N ALA A 321 0.65 11.11 -3.73
CA ALA A 321 1.63 11.47 -4.74
C ALA A 321 2.51 12.68 -4.35
N ILE A 322 2.22 13.35 -3.24
CA ILE A 322 2.98 14.52 -2.78
C ILE A 322 4.26 14.09 -2.04
N PRO A 323 5.40 14.78 -2.24
CA PRO A 323 6.60 14.56 -1.43
C PRO A 323 6.33 14.63 0.08
N ASP A 324 6.90 13.72 0.84
CA ASP A 324 6.73 13.61 2.29
C ASP A 324 8.09 13.32 2.96
N LEU A 325 8.11 13.20 4.27
CA LEU A 325 9.28 12.97 5.09
C LEU A 325 9.76 11.51 5.01
N PRO A 326 10.95 11.19 4.47
CA PRO A 326 11.47 9.82 4.44
C PRO A 326 11.53 9.14 5.82
N PRO A 327 11.80 9.84 6.94
CA PRO A 327 11.73 9.24 8.27
C PRO A 327 10.36 8.65 8.65
N ARG A 328 9.26 8.94 7.90
CA ARG A 328 7.95 8.29 8.13
C ARG A 328 7.98 6.79 7.80
N ASP A 329 8.65 6.42 6.71
CA ASP A 329 8.82 5.00 6.35
C ASP A 329 9.68 4.29 7.38
N VAL A 330 10.75 4.95 7.85
CA VAL A 330 11.58 4.46 8.95
C VAL A 330 10.72 4.23 10.21
N ALA A 331 9.90 5.21 10.60
CA ALA A 331 9.01 5.08 11.75
C ALA A 331 8.01 3.92 11.60
N GLY A 332 7.44 3.73 10.41
CA GLY A 332 6.55 2.60 10.10
C GLY A 332 7.24 1.25 10.30
N MET A 333 8.47 1.11 9.82
CA MET A 333 9.25 -0.12 10.00
C MET A 333 9.59 -0.38 11.47
N LEU A 334 9.99 0.66 12.22
CA LEU A 334 10.27 0.53 13.65
C LEU A 334 9.02 0.06 14.42
N ARG A 335 7.85 0.62 14.13
CA ARG A 335 6.58 0.18 14.71
C ARG A 335 6.25 -1.26 14.35
N SER A 336 6.56 -1.67 13.14
CA SER A 336 6.31 -3.03 12.68
C SER A 336 7.13 -4.08 13.44
N PHE A 337 8.39 -3.76 13.85
CA PHE A 337 9.17 -4.61 14.75
C PHE A 337 8.54 -4.71 16.14
N ASP A 338 8.01 -3.59 16.67
CA ASP A 338 7.33 -3.59 17.97
C ASP A 338 6.10 -4.51 17.95
N TYR A 339 5.30 -4.46 16.86
CA TYR A 339 4.15 -5.36 16.67
C TYR A 339 4.56 -6.83 16.55
N ALA A 340 5.58 -7.15 15.75
CA ALA A 340 6.06 -8.52 15.60
C ALA A 340 6.53 -9.10 16.94
N SER A 341 7.21 -8.29 17.75
CA SER A 341 7.65 -8.65 19.08
C SER A 341 6.49 -8.86 20.04
N ALA A 342 5.55 -7.93 20.12
CA ALA A 342 4.42 -8.01 21.05
C ALA A 342 3.51 -9.22 20.76
N LEU A 343 3.26 -9.52 19.49
CA LEU A 343 2.40 -10.62 19.08
C LEU A 343 3.12 -11.97 19.00
N GLY A 344 4.44 -11.93 18.82
CA GLY A 344 5.28 -13.15 18.79
C GLY A 344 5.76 -13.59 20.16
N ALA A 345 6.50 -12.71 20.84
CA ALA A 345 7.20 -13.00 22.09
C ALA A 345 6.44 -12.55 23.36
N GLY A 346 5.36 -11.78 23.18
CA GLY A 346 4.59 -11.24 24.31
C GLY A 346 5.36 -10.15 25.08
N PRO A 347 5.02 -9.93 26.37
CA PRO A 347 5.60 -8.87 27.19
C PRO A 347 7.14 -8.92 27.33
N ASP A 348 7.71 -10.12 27.23
CA ASP A 348 9.17 -10.33 27.36
C ASP A 348 9.95 -10.05 26.08
N GLY A 349 9.26 -9.71 24.97
CA GLY A 349 9.85 -9.50 23.65
C GLY A 349 10.56 -8.17 23.44
N GLY A 350 10.51 -7.23 24.41
CA GLY A 350 11.05 -5.87 24.23
C GLY A 350 12.52 -5.81 23.84
N GLY A 351 13.33 -6.73 24.32
CA GLY A 351 14.75 -6.85 23.94
C GLY A 351 14.94 -7.23 22.46
N TRP A 352 14.09 -8.08 21.91
CA TRP A 352 14.13 -8.48 20.52
C TRP A 352 13.81 -7.30 19.58
N ALA A 353 12.72 -6.57 19.87
CA ALA A 353 12.34 -5.39 19.09
C ALA A 353 13.43 -4.29 19.15
N ALA A 354 13.97 -4.03 20.35
CA ALA A 354 15.03 -3.04 20.52
C ALA A 354 16.28 -3.38 19.71
N ALA A 355 16.70 -4.65 19.70
CA ALA A 355 17.83 -5.12 18.90
C ALA A 355 17.57 -4.99 17.38
N CYS A 356 16.38 -5.33 16.90
CA CYS A 356 15.99 -5.17 15.49
C CYS A 356 15.97 -3.68 15.08
N ARG A 357 15.36 -2.82 15.91
CA ARG A 357 15.31 -1.37 15.66
C ARG A 357 16.70 -0.75 15.58
N ALA A 358 17.59 -1.09 16.54
CA ALA A 358 18.97 -0.60 16.54
C ALA A 358 19.73 -1.05 15.29
N ALA A 359 19.65 -2.33 14.94
CA ALA A 359 20.31 -2.90 13.76
C ALA A 359 19.81 -2.26 12.45
N PHE A 360 18.49 -2.04 12.33
CA PHE A 360 17.87 -1.38 11.18
C PHE A 360 18.34 0.07 11.05
N LEU A 361 18.29 0.85 12.13
CA LEU A 361 18.70 2.27 12.14
C LEU A 361 20.19 2.45 11.84
N GLU A 362 21.05 1.61 12.43
CA GLU A 362 22.49 1.61 12.16
C GLU A 362 22.77 1.38 10.66
N ALA A 363 22.13 0.37 10.10
CA ALA A 363 22.32 0.01 8.69
C ALA A 363 21.71 1.05 7.76
N TYR A 364 20.54 1.58 8.06
CA TYR A 364 19.93 2.66 7.29
C TYR A 364 20.85 3.89 7.25
N ALA A 365 21.34 4.35 8.42
CA ALA A 365 22.22 5.52 8.49
C ALA A 365 23.58 5.30 7.82
N GLY A 366 24.10 4.09 7.82
CA GLY A 366 25.37 3.73 7.20
C GLY A 366 25.30 3.46 5.68
N ALA A 367 24.11 3.30 5.13
CA ALA A 367 23.94 2.97 3.71
C ALA A 367 23.99 4.23 2.84
N GLY A 368 24.45 4.05 1.59
CA GLY A 368 24.34 5.09 0.56
C GLY A 368 22.87 5.37 0.23
N GLY A 369 22.52 6.66 0.12
CA GLY A 369 21.14 7.10 -0.16
C GLY A 369 20.27 7.33 1.08
N SER A 370 20.79 7.07 2.29
CA SER A 370 20.10 7.38 3.54
C SER A 370 19.84 8.88 3.69
N VAL A 371 18.72 9.20 4.31
CA VAL A 371 18.38 10.56 4.74
C VAL A 371 18.77 10.72 6.21
N ALA A 372 19.33 11.87 6.58
CA ALA A 372 19.68 12.13 7.96
C ALA A 372 18.45 12.04 8.89
N LEU A 373 18.56 11.26 9.93
CA LEU A 373 17.49 11.05 10.92
C LEU A 373 17.77 11.94 12.14
N ASP A 374 16.99 13.02 12.29
CA ASP A 374 16.95 13.74 13.57
C ASP A 374 16.19 12.87 14.59
N PRO A 375 16.77 12.52 15.74
CA PRO A 375 16.15 11.61 16.69
C PRO A 375 14.86 12.15 17.30
N VAL A 376 14.72 13.48 17.46
CA VAL A 376 13.52 14.11 18.02
C VAL A 376 12.38 14.05 16.99
N LEU A 377 12.67 14.35 15.72
CA LEU A 377 11.69 14.24 14.64
C LEU A 377 11.27 12.79 14.43
N LEU A 378 12.21 11.86 14.38
CA LEU A 378 11.90 10.43 14.23
C LEU A 378 11.04 9.91 15.38
N ASN A 379 11.35 10.30 16.63
CA ASN A 379 10.55 9.92 17.79
C ASN A 379 9.10 10.43 17.67
N ALA A 380 8.91 11.66 17.20
CA ALA A 380 7.56 12.21 16.99
C ALA A 380 6.80 11.47 15.87
N LEU A 381 7.49 11.04 14.80
CA LEU A 381 6.87 10.24 13.73
C LEU A 381 6.49 8.83 14.21
N VAL A 382 7.32 8.20 15.02
CA VAL A 382 7.00 6.91 15.69
C VAL A 382 5.80 7.08 16.61
N LEU A 383 5.76 8.16 17.39
CA LEU A 383 4.64 8.48 18.28
C LEU A 383 3.35 8.75 17.50
N ASP A 384 3.41 9.53 16.42
CA ASP A 384 2.25 9.81 15.57
C ASP A 384 1.66 8.54 14.93
N LYS A 385 2.52 7.61 14.46
CA LYS A 385 2.08 6.30 13.96
C LYS A 385 1.43 5.49 15.08
N ALA A 386 1.99 5.47 16.30
CA ALA A 386 1.40 4.78 17.44
C ALA A 386 0.04 5.38 17.86
N VAL A 387 -0.14 6.69 17.81
CA VAL A 387 -1.44 7.37 18.04
C VAL A 387 -2.47 6.97 16.99
N TYR A 388 -2.08 6.92 15.71
CA TYR A 388 -2.93 6.43 14.62
C TYR A 388 -3.34 4.97 14.85
N GLU A 389 -2.36 4.11 15.16
CA GLU A 389 -2.58 2.68 15.44
C GLU A 389 -3.54 2.48 16.62
N ALA A 390 -3.44 3.29 17.68
CA ALA A 390 -4.33 3.18 18.84
C ALA A 390 -5.82 3.36 18.44
N THR A 391 -6.12 4.32 17.56
CA THR A 391 -7.47 4.49 17.01
C THR A 391 -7.88 3.31 16.14
N TYR A 392 -6.98 2.85 15.27
CA TYR A 392 -7.25 1.73 14.37
C TYR A 392 -7.53 0.44 15.14
N GLU A 393 -6.71 0.11 16.15
CA GLU A 393 -6.88 -1.10 16.94
C GLU A 393 -8.13 -1.02 17.81
N ALA A 394 -8.43 0.12 18.41
CA ALA A 394 -9.66 0.29 19.20
C ALA A 394 -10.93 0.03 18.37
N ARG A 395 -10.92 0.38 17.08
CA ARG A 395 -12.06 0.19 16.17
C ARG A 395 -12.15 -1.23 15.59
N ASN A 396 -11.00 -1.85 15.28
CA ASN A 396 -10.95 -3.06 14.45
C ASN A 396 -10.46 -4.30 15.19
N ARG A 397 -9.53 -4.14 16.15
CA ARG A 397 -8.88 -5.24 16.87
C ARG A 397 -8.56 -4.83 18.32
N PRO A 398 -9.58 -4.65 19.19
CA PRO A 398 -9.38 -4.12 20.55
C PRO A 398 -8.35 -4.87 21.40
N ASP A 399 -8.19 -6.17 21.17
CA ASP A 399 -7.20 -7.00 21.87
C ASP A 399 -5.74 -6.61 21.55
N TRP A 400 -5.52 -5.88 20.46
CA TRP A 400 -4.19 -5.40 20.05
C TRP A 400 -3.88 -3.98 20.54
N LEU A 401 -4.85 -3.28 21.11
CA LEU A 401 -4.69 -1.92 21.65
C LEU A 401 -3.51 -1.75 22.63
N PRO A 402 -3.13 -2.73 23.47
CA PRO A 402 -1.95 -2.61 24.32
C PRO A 402 -0.65 -2.35 23.56
N VAL A 403 -0.52 -2.79 22.29
CA VAL A 403 0.71 -2.62 21.49
C VAL A 403 0.98 -1.14 21.17
N PRO A 404 0.05 -0.39 20.56
CA PRO A 404 0.29 1.03 20.31
C PRO A 404 0.37 1.84 21.62
N LEU A 405 -0.35 1.48 22.69
CA LEU A 405 -0.22 2.17 23.98
C LEU A 405 1.19 2.01 24.57
N ALA A 406 1.79 0.83 24.52
CA ALA A 406 3.17 0.62 24.92
C ALA A 406 4.14 1.42 24.03
N GLY A 407 3.87 1.54 22.74
CA GLY A 407 4.64 2.38 21.81
C GLY A 407 4.57 3.87 22.17
N ILE A 408 3.40 4.36 22.55
CA ILE A 408 3.21 5.72 23.03
C ILE A 408 4.02 5.94 24.32
N ASP A 409 3.92 5.03 25.30
CA ASP A 409 4.66 5.14 26.56
C ASP A 409 6.17 5.13 26.33
N ALA A 410 6.67 4.29 25.44
CA ALA A 410 8.08 4.23 25.05
C ALA A 410 8.56 5.54 24.39
N ALA A 411 7.74 6.16 23.53
CA ALA A 411 8.09 7.42 22.87
C ALA A 411 8.02 8.63 23.82
N LEU A 412 7.24 8.55 24.89
CA LEU A 412 7.14 9.57 25.93
C LEU A 412 8.21 9.43 27.03
N ALA A 413 8.87 8.28 27.12
CA ALA A 413 9.94 8.08 28.09
C ALA A 413 11.11 9.04 27.83
N PRO A 414 11.79 9.53 28.89
CA PRO A 414 12.97 10.37 28.72
C PRO A 414 14.00 9.68 27.83
N GLN A 415 14.31 10.29 26.70
CA GLN A 415 15.37 9.80 25.83
C GLN A 415 16.70 10.07 26.54
N SER A 416 17.44 9.03 26.91
CA SER A 416 18.84 9.19 27.32
C SER A 416 19.58 9.73 26.09
N LEU A 417 19.84 11.04 26.11
CA LEU A 417 20.76 11.68 25.16
C LEU A 417 22.15 11.07 25.41
N GLY A 418 22.50 10.04 24.63
CA GLY A 418 23.83 9.43 24.60
C GLY A 418 24.73 10.18 23.62
#